data_0d89ce29388b3595fd6c88f5eb07ced2
#
_entry.id   0d89ce29388b3595fd6c88f5eb07ced2
#
_cell.length_a   1.000
_cell.length_b   1.000
_cell.length_c   1.000
_cell.angle_alpha   90.00
_cell.angle_beta   90.00
_cell.angle_gamma   90.00
#
_symmetry.space_group_name_H-M   'P 1'
#
loop_
_entity.id
_entity.type
_entity.pdbx_description
1 polymer ?
#
loop_
_entity_poly.entity_id
_entity_poly.type
_entity_poly.pdbx_seq_one_letter_code
_entity_poly.pdbx_strand_id
1 'polypeptide(L)'
;WKKMKERYSELLPYVNHRNDLTYVLGLMISELNVGHAYVQSGDRPEPERIKTGLLGAEINKDESGYFRINKIMKGANWSDKLRSPLQAVGVDIKEGDYILEVNGESTKGAKALNEMLVGKANDKVELTVNYQPEMNGSHKEIVKPRADVSDLVYYNWVQSNIKKVNEKTDGQVGYIHIPDMITHGLNEFVEHFYPQLDKKALIIDVRGNGGGNVSPMIIERLRREITRTNMRRNVSEPSHTPSKMMRGPMVCLINKYSASDGDLFPYSFKKHDLGPLIGTRTWGGVVGIT
;
A
#
# COMPACT_ATOMS: atom_id res chain seq x y z
N TRP A 1 -33.71 20.88 7.26
CA TRP A 1 -32.82 21.44 6.25
C TRP A 1 -32.90 22.96 6.21
N LYS A 2 -34.09 23.57 6.24
CA LYS A 2 -34.26 25.02 6.27
C LYS A 2 -33.50 25.69 7.42
N LYS A 3 -33.64 25.18 8.66
CA LYS A 3 -32.87 25.66 9.83
C LYS A 3 -31.35 25.51 9.67
N MET A 4 -30.87 24.42 9.05
CA MET A 4 -29.45 24.26 8.81
C MET A 4 -28.93 25.27 7.80
N LYS A 5 -29.69 25.52 6.71
CA LYS A 5 -29.34 26.57 5.77
C LYS A 5 -29.25 27.95 6.46
N GLU A 6 -30.22 28.31 7.28
CA GLU A 6 -30.23 29.59 8.02
C GLU A 6 -28.97 29.65 8.92
N ARG A 7 -28.71 28.63 9.75
CA ARG A 7 -27.58 28.56 10.66
C ARG A 7 -26.22 28.73 9.96
N TYR A 8 -26.00 27.98 8.88
CA TYR A 8 -24.71 28.00 8.19
C TYR A 8 -24.56 29.18 7.22
N SER A 9 -25.66 29.83 6.82
CA SER A 9 -25.60 31.07 6.02
C SER A 9 -24.94 32.22 6.79
N GLU A 10 -24.99 32.22 8.13
CA GLU A 10 -24.33 33.24 8.96
C GLU A 10 -22.79 33.19 8.83
N LEU A 11 -22.24 32.08 8.36
CA LEU A 11 -20.79 31.93 8.14
C LEU A 11 -20.35 32.43 6.76
N LEU A 12 -21.27 32.66 5.80
CA LEU A 12 -20.93 33.08 4.43
C LEU A 12 -20.16 34.40 4.35
N PRO A 13 -20.43 35.42 5.19
CA PRO A 13 -19.64 36.66 5.16
C PRO A 13 -18.14 36.48 5.50
N TYR A 14 -17.78 35.37 6.12
CA TYR A 14 -16.40 35.03 6.50
C TYR A 14 -15.69 34.12 5.47
N VAL A 15 -16.38 33.74 4.39
CA VAL A 15 -15.85 32.92 3.31
C VAL A 15 -15.02 33.79 2.38
N ASN A 16 -13.71 33.63 2.37
CA ASN A 16 -12.79 34.37 1.52
C ASN A 16 -12.39 33.62 0.23
N HIS A 17 -12.43 32.31 0.27
CA HIS A 17 -12.06 31.47 -0.87
C HIS A 17 -12.81 30.13 -0.87
N ARG A 18 -12.65 29.37 -1.94
CA ARG A 18 -13.38 28.11 -2.15
C ARG A 18 -13.19 27.07 -1.04
N ASN A 19 -12.04 27.02 -0.41
CA ASN A 19 -11.80 26.06 0.67
C ASN A 19 -12.68 26.37 1.90
N ASP A 20 -12.86 27.66 2.23
CA ASP A 20 -13.75 28.08 3.31
C ASP A 20 -15.20 27.68 3.02
N LEU A 21 -15.65 27.93 1.78
CA LEU A 21 -16.99 27.52 1.37
C LEU A 21 -17.17 25.99 1.45
N THR A 22 -16.18 25.23 0.98
CA THR A 22 -16.20 23.76 1.06
C THR A 22 -16.27 23.30 2.51
N TYR A 23 -15.54 23.97 3.42
CA TYR A 23 -15.58 23.69 4.86
C TYR A 23 -16.97 23.97 5.44
N VAL A 24 -17.55 25.12 5.17
CA VAL A 24 -18.90 25.51 5.66
C VAL A 24 -19.97 24.53 5.14
N LEU A 25 -19.91 24.18 3.84
CA LEU A 25 -20.81 23.19 3.26
C LEU A 25 -20.61 21.80 3.88
N GLY A 26 -19.36 21.41 4.17
CA GLY A 26 -19.02 20.17 4.87
C GLY A 26 -19.63 20.12 6.27
N LEU A 27 -19.53 21.21 7.04
CA LEU A 27 -20.16 21.34 8.35
C LEU A 27 -21.70 21.19 8.24
N MET A 28 -22.32 21.85 7.25
CA MET A 28 -23.76 21.77 7.06
C MET A 28 -24.22 20.34 6.69
N ILE A 29 -23.45 19.63 5.86
CA ILE A 29 -23.74 18.25 5.45
C ILE A 29 -23.51 17.27 6.61
N SER A 30 -22.56 17.54 7.51
CA SER A 30 -22.31 16.69 8.69
C SER A 30 -23.51 16.57 9.62
N GLU A 31 -24.44 17.52 9.58
CA GLU A 31 -25.73 17.45 10.31
C GLU A 31 -26.64 16.30 9.87
N LEU A 32 -26.37 15.69 8.70
CA LEU A 32 -27.05 14.48 8.25
C LEU A 32 -26.62 13.25 9.06
N ASN A 33 -25.50 13.34 9.77
CA ASN A 33 -24.90 12.21 10.50
C ASN A 33 -24.71 10.94 9.63
N VAL A 34 -24.28 11.15 8.38
CA VAL A 34 -24.05 10.10 7.38
C VAL A 34 -22.56 10.04 7.05
N GLY A 35 -21.95 8.88 7.21
CA GLY A 35 -20.50 8.69 7.02
C GLY A 35 -20.01 8.88 5.57
N HIS A 36 -20.87 8.64 4.57
CA HIS A 36 -20.55 8.75 3.15
C HIS A 36 -21.15 10.01 2.49
N ALA A 37 -21.26 11.12 3.21
CA ALA A 37 -21.69 12.40 2.65
C ALA A 37 -20.49 13.37 2.59
N TYR A 38 -20.10 13.80 1.39
CA TYR A 38 -18.92 14.62 1.16
C TYR A 38 -19.22 15.86 0.35
N VAL A 39 -18.49 16.95 0.62
CA VAL A 39 -18.37 18.09 -0.27
C VAL A 39 -17.01 18.04 -0.91
N GLN A 40 -16.98 17.81 -2.20
CA GLN A 40 -15.72 17.81 -2.95
C GLN A 40 -15.57 19.09 -3.73
N SER A 41 -14.32 19.47 -3.90
CA SER A 41 -13.72 20.51 -4.73
C SER A 41 -14.66 21.51 -5.44
N GLY A 42 -14.14 22.51 -5.96
CA GLY A 42 -14.64 23.56 -6.86
C GLY A 42 -13.41 24.20 -7.43
N ASP A 43 -13.62 25.37 -8.02
CA ASP A 43 -12.54 26.15 -8.61
C ASP A 43 -11.54 26.53 -7.52
N ARG A 44 -10.39 25.89 -7.57
CA ARG A 44 -9.23 26.21 -6.73
C ARG A 44 -8.04 26.45 -7.63
N PRO A 45 -7.25 27.49 -7.37
CA PRO A 45 -5.92 27.56 -7.93
C PRO A 45 -5.13 26.35 -7.44
N GLU A 46 -4.65 25.52 -8.34
CA GLU A 46 -3.70 24.46 -7.99
C GLU A 46 -2.29 25.04 -8.15
N PRO A 47 -1.57 25.27 -7.04
CA PRO A 47 -0.18 25.69 -7.13
C PRO A 47 0.65 24.58 -7.78
N GLU A 48 1.60 25.00 -8.62
CA GLU A 48 2.59 24.05 -9.15
C GLU A 48 3.35 23.39 -7.99
N ARG A 49 3.30 22.07 -7.93
CA ARG A 49 3.98 21.30 -6.88
C ARG A 49 5.34 20.85 -7.38
N ILE A 50 6.38 21.38 -6.79
CA ILE A 50 7.74 20.88 -7.01
C ILE A 50 7.85 19.49 -6.40
N LYS A 51 8.13 18.49 -7.25
CA LYS A 51 8.20 17.09 -6.83
C LYS A 51 9.61 16.80 -6.31
N THR A 52 9.68 16.24 -5.10
CA THR A 52 10.94 15.74 -4.55
C THR A 52 11.27 14.37 -5.14
N GLY A 53 12.52 14.16 -5.51
CA GLY A 53 13.01 12.86 -5.96
C GLY A 53 13.11 11.87 -4.80
N LEU A 54 12.56 10.67 -4.99
CA LEU A 54 12.56 9.60 -4.00
C LEU A 54 13.42 8.44 -4.49
N LEU A 55 14.30 7.94 -3.64
CA LEU A 55 15.26 6.88 -3.96
C LEU A 55 14.74 5.46 -3.72
N GLY A 56 13.58 5.31 -3.09
CA GLY A 56 13.03 3.99 -2.78
C GLY A 56 13.88 3.21 -1.77
N ALA A 57 14.37 3.88 -0.74
CA ALA A 57 15.20 3.31 0.32
C ALA A 57 14.92 3.96 1.67
N GLU A 58 15.20 3.23 2.75
CA GLU A 58 15.28 3.78 4.11
C GLU A 58 16.67 4.33 4.32
N ILE A 59 16.80 5.64 4.44
CA ILE A 59 18.07 6.36 4.54
C ILE A 59 18.04 7.26 5.76
N ASN A 60 19.02 7.13 6.64
CA ASN A 60 19.12 7.93 7.85
C ASN A 60 20.45 8.66 7.91
N LYS A 61 20.45 9.80 8.58
CA LYS A 61 21.69 10.52 8.88
C LYS A 61 22.49 9.73 9.90
N ASP A 62 23.76 9.49 9.61
CA ASP A 62 24.71 8.77 10.46
C ASP A 62 25.51 9.75 11.34
N GLU A 63 26.16 9.24 12.39
CA GLU A 63 27.03 10.05 13.28
C GLU A 63 28.19 10.72 12.57
N SER A 64 28.63 10.16 11.44
CA SER A 64 29.64 10.76 10.54
C SER A 64 29.16 12.07 9.89
N GLY A 65 27.87 12.36 9.97
CA GLY A 65 27.19 13.48 9.31
C GLY A 65 26.72 13.19 7.89
N TYR A 66 27.13 12.06 7.29
CA TYR A 66 26.61 11.59 6.00
C TYR A 66 25.31 10.80 6.15
N PHE A 67 24.67 10.45 5.03
CA PHE A 67 23.45 9.63 5.02
C PHE A 67 23.79 8.20 4.68
N ARG A 68 23.35 7.25 5.52
CA ARG A 68 23.55 5.83 5.33
C ARG A 68 22.27 5.16 4.81
N ILE A 69 22.44 4.29 3.83
CA ILE A 69 21.36 3.47 3.27
C ILE A 69 21.17 2.25 4.15
N ASN A 70 20.09 2.24 4.93
CA ASN A 70 19.81 1.13 5.85
C ASN A 70 19.11 -0.04 5.15
N LYS A 71 18.23 0.28 4.18
CA LYS A 71 17.49 -0.71 3.43
C LYS A 71 17.11 -0.18 2.06
N ILE A 72 17.28 -0.98 1.04
CA ILE A 72 16.82 -0.68 -0.32
C ILE A 72 15.51 -1.44 -0.57
N MET A 73 14.48 -0.73 -1.02
CA MET A 73 13.22 -1.35 -1.44
C MET A 73 13.49 -2.21 -2.68
N LYS A 74 13.32 -3.52 -2.54
CA LYS A 74 13.49 -4.47 -3.64
C LYS A 74 12.31 -4.36 -4.57
N GLY A 75 12.56 -3.92 -5.79
CA GLY A 75 11.53 -3.78 -6.80
C GLY A 75 11.23 -5.07 -7.56
N ALA A 76 10.40 -4.92 -8.57
CA ALA A 76 10.08 -5.94 -9.55
C ALA A 76 10.27 -5.38 -10.95
N ASN A 77 10.58 -6.25 -11.92
CA ASN A 77 10.93 -5.81 -13.28
C ASN A 77 9.75 -5.77 -14.26
N TRP A 78 8.59 -6.31 -13.87
CA TRP A 78 7.39 -6.35 -14.72
C TRP A 78 6.54 -5.08 -14.70
N SER A 79 6.83 -4.15 -13.78
CA SER A 79 6.13 -2.87 -13.70
C SER A 79 7.12 -1.73 -13.42
N ASP A 80 7.02 -0.66 -14.19
CA ASP A 80 7.86 0.53 -13.95
C ASP A 80 7.59 1.15 -12.57
N LYS A 81 6.39 1.05 -12.05
CA LYS A 81 6.03 1.56 -10.72
C LYS A 81 6.76 0.83 -9.59
N LEU A 82 7.13 -0.43 -9.82
CA LEU A 82 7.82 -1.28 -8.86
C LEU A 82 9.36 -1.25 -9.01
N ARG A 83 9.90 -0.53 -9.99
CA ARG A 83 11.36 -0.44 -10.16
C ARG A 83 11.98 0.47 -9.10
N SER A 84 12.94 -0.09 -8.34
CA SER A 84 13.73 0.69 -7.38
C SER A 84 14.78 1.53 -8.09
N PRO A 85 14.86 2.84 -7.82
CA PRO A 85 15.92 3.69 -8.40
C PRO A 85 17.33 3.21 -8.11
N LEU A 86 17.57 2.69 -6.89
CA LEU A 86 18.89 2.24 -6.45
C LEU A 86 19.23 0.81 -6.90
N GLN A 87 18.28 0.11 -7.54
CA GLN A 87 18.51 -1.22 -8.14
C GLN A 87 18.32 -1.22 -9.65
N ALA A 88 18.43 -0.06 -10.27
CA ALA A 88 18.41 0.04 -11.72
C ALA A 88 19.63 -0.67 -12.33
N VAL A 89 19.48 -1.15 -13.56
CA VAL A 89 20.60 -1.80 -14.27
C VAL A 89 21.78 -0.84 -14.40
N GLY A 90 22.97 -1.28 -13.98
CA GLY A 90 24.19 -0.49 -14.02
C GLY A 90 24.41 0.38 -12.77
N VAL A 91 23.57 0.30 -11.74
CA VAL A 91 23.75 0.97 -10.45
C VAL A 91 24.34 -0.02 -9.45
N ASP A 92 25.52 0.28 -8.90
CA ASP A 92 26.20 -0.52 -7.84
C ASP A 92 26.12 0.20 -6.49
N ILE A 93 24.92 0.27 -5.94
CA ILE A 93 24.65 0.81 -4.59
C ILE A 93 24.09 -0.30 -3.72
N LYS A 94 24.59 -0.42 -2.49
CA LYS A 94 24.23 -1.49 -1.54
C LYS A 94 23.66 -0.95 -0.24
N GLU A 95 22.93 -1.80 0.45
CA GLU A 95 22.58 -1.55 1.85
C GLU A 95 23.84 -1.44 2.70
N GLY A 96 23.93 -0.40 3.50
CA GLY A 96 25.11 -0.08 4.29
C GLY A 96 25.96 1.04 3.71
N ASP A 97 25.88 1.33 2.40
CA ASP A 97 26.61 2.41 1.77
C ASP A 97 26.20 3.79 2.29
N TYR A 98 27.14 4.70 2.25
CA TYR A 98 26.94 6.11 2.58
C TYR A 98 26.78 6.92 1.30
N ILE A 99 25.83 7.84 1.29
CA ILE A 99 25.70 8.86 0.24
C ILE A 99 26.49 10.07 0.71
N LEU A 100 27.63 10.29 0.10
CA LEU A 100 28.58 11.36 0.46
C LEU A 100 28.22 12.68 -0.22
N GLU A 101 27.81 12.61 -1.50
CA GLU A 101 27.43 13.77 -2.30
C GLU A 101 26.22 13.49 -3.18
N VAL A 102 25.48 14.56 -3.49
CA VAL A 102 24.44 14.61 -4.51
C VAL A 102 24.81 15.68 -5.53
N ASN A 103 25.02 15.30 -6.78
CA ASN A 103 25.50 16.19 -7.86
C ASN A 103 26.76 16.97 -7.49
N GLY A 104 27.70 16.36 -6.76
CA GLY A 104 28.96 16.95 -6.32
C GLY A 104 28.83 17.85 -5.07
N GLU A 105 27.66 18.00 -4.50
CA GLU A 105 27.44 18.74 -3.26
C GLU A 105 27.42 17.78 -2.06
N SER A 106 28.24 18.08 -1.03
CA SER A 106 28.33 17.21 0.17
C SER A 106 27.03 17.14 0.95
N THR A 107 26.65 15.93 1.33
CA THR A 107 25.42 15.69 2.11
C THR A 107 25.56 16.03 3.59
N LYS A 108 26.78 16.26 4.12
CA LYS A 108 27.01 16.55 5.56
C LYS A 108 26.22 17.74 6.10
N GLY A 109 26.06 18.79 5.29
CA GLY A 109 25.38 20.00 5.67
C GLY A 109 23.84 19.90 5.69
N ALA A 110 23.28 18.94 4.96
CA ALA A 110 21.84 18.79 4.83
C ALA A 110 21.19 18.25 6.12
N LYS A 111 20.01 18.75 6.46
CA LYS A 111 19.21 18.23 7.58
C LYS A 111 18.52 16.90 7.19
N ALA A 112 18.08 16.81 5.95
CA ALA A 112 17.50 15.62 5.35
C ALA A 112 17.99 15.47 3.90
N LEU A 113 18.25 14.23 3.46
CA LEU A 113 18.70 13.97 2.09
C LEU A 113 17.69 14.48 1.04
N ASN A 114 16.41 14.45 1.37
CA ASN A 114 15.34 14.91 0.49
C ASN A 114 15.43 16.40 0.12
N GLU A 115 16.10 17.24 0.94
CA GLU A 115 16.34 18.66 0.62
C GLU A 115 17.15 18.79 -0.68
N MET A 116 18.15 17.91 -0.87
CA MET A 116 19.03 17.90 -2.05
C MET A 116 18.36 17.28 -3.29
N LEU A 117 17.20 16.63 -3.10
CA LEU A 117 16.44 15.95 -4.16
C LEU A 117 15.15 16.72 -4.56
N VAL A 118 14.92 17.92 -4.00
CA VAL A 118 13.81 18.79 -4.39
C VAL A 118 13.94 19.17 -5.86
N GLY A 119 12.88 19.00 -6.64
CA GLY A 119 12.88 19.26 -8.08
C GLY A 119 13.64 18.23 -8.94
N LYS A 120 14.13 17.14 -8.33
CA LYS A 120 14.92 16.12 -9.03
C LYS A 120 14.15 14.86 -9.39
N ALA A 121 12.83 14.87 -9.19
CA ALA A 121 12.00 13.72 -9.53
C ALA A 121 12.03 13.43 -11.04
N ASN A 122 12.39 12.20 -11.40
CA ASN A 122 12.54 11.70 -12.76
C ASN A 122 13.74 12.29 -13.56
N ASP A 123 14.59 13.08 -12.94
CA ASP A 123 15.84 13.55 -13.53
C ASP A 123 17.02 12.62 -13.20
N LYS A 124 18.09 12.69 -13.98
CA LYS A 124 19.34 12.01 -13.64
C LYS A 124 20.02 12.76 -12.50
N VAL A 125 20.37 12.03 -11.46
CA VAL A 125 21.09 12.54 -10.29
C VAL A 125 22.34 11.70 -10.11
N GLU A 126 23.48 12.38 -9.96
CA GLU A 126 24.74 11.73 -9.60
C GLU A 126 24.82 11.62 -8.08
N LEU A 127 25.03 10.40 -7.58
CA LEU A 127 25.33 10.12 -6.19
C LEU A 127 26.77 9.67 -6.06
N THR A 128 27.56 10.32 -5.20
CA THR A 128 28.88 9.80 -4.77
C THR A 128 28.63 8.93 -3.55
N VAL A 129 28.96 7.64 -3.66
CA VAL A 129 28.70 6.64 -2.62
C VAL A 129 29.97 5.89 -2.23
N ASN A 130 29.98 5.39 -1.00
CA ASN A 130 31.07 4.56 -0.48
C ASN A 130 30.53 3.66 0.66
N TYR A 131 31.17 2.51 0.89
CA TYR A 131 30.90 1.66 2.05
C TYR A 131 31.45 2.22 3.37
N GLN A 132 32.34 3.21 3.31
CA GLN A 132 32.87 4.00 4.42
C GLN A 132 32.41 5.47 4.30
N PRO A 133 32.27 6.20 5.44
CA PRO A 133 31.86 7.61 5.41
C PRO A 133 33.02 8.55 5.05
N GLU A 134 33.76 8.25 3.97
CA GLU A 134 34.91 9.01 3.49
C GLU A 134 34.95 9.01 1.97
N MET A 135 35.64 10.04 1.40
CA MET A 135 35.76 10.21 -0.05
C MET A 135 36.73 9.24 -0.70
N ASN A 136 37.75 8.77 0.07
CA ASN A 136 38.72 7.82 -0.45
C ASN A 136 38.04 6.47 -0.75
N GLY A 137 38.17 5.98 -1.99
CA GLY A 137 37.51 4.76 -2.45
C GLY A 137 36.05 4.92 -2.82
N SER A 138 35.52 6.17 -2.82
CA SER A 138 34.16 6.44 -3.30
C SER A 138 34.00 6.23 -4.81
N HIS A 139 32.81 5.97 -5.26
CA HIS A 139 32.46 5.90 -6.68
C HIS A 139 31.17 6.68 -6.96
N LYS A 140 30.95 6.97 -8.24
CA LYS A 140 29.81 7.77 -8.69
C LYS A 140 28.78 6.88 -9.38
N GLU A 141 27.53 7.07 -9.03
CA GLU A 141 26.40 6.36 -9.59
C GLU A 141 25.36 7.35 -10.12
N ILE A 142 24.83 7.07 -11.30
CA ILE A 142 23.75 7.87 -11.87
C ILE A 142 22.41 7.15 -11.60
N VAL A 143 21.59 7.77 -10.79
CA VAL A 143 20.26 7.26 -10.45
C VAL A 143 19.17 8.16 -11.03
N LYS A 144 17.96 7.63 -11.14
CA LYS A 144 16.78 8.39 -11.54
C LYS A 144 15.73 8.33 -10.43
N PRO A 145 15.76 9.27 -9.46
CA PRO A 145 14.78 9.32 -8.37
C PRO A 145 13.36 9.43 -8.92
N ARG A 146 12.39 8.87 -8.23
CA ARG A 146 10.99 8.88 -8.66
C ARG A 146 10.21 9.96 -7.94
N ALA A 147 9.14 10.45 -8.57
CA ALA A 147 8.20 11.37 -7.94
C ALA A 147 7.30 10.68 -6.88
N ASP A 148 7.12 9.37 -7.03
CA ASP A 148 6.32 8.54 -6.15
C ASP A 148 6.90 7.12 -6.08
N VAL A 149 6.97 6.56 -4.88
CA VAL A 149 7.43 5.19 -4.60
C VAL A 149 6.43 4.42 -3.74
N SER A 150 5.19 4.88 -3.63
CA SER A 150 4.15 4.27 -2.79
C SER A 150 3.89 2.81 -3.18
N ASP A 151 3.75 2.53 -4.48
CA ASP A 151 3.55 1.16 -4.98
C ASP A 151 4.76 0.26 -4.65
N LEU A 152 5.98 0.79 -4.75
CA LEU A 152 7.21 0.07 -4.39
C LEU A 152 7.27 -0.23 -2.89
N VAL A 153 6.93 0.75 -2.04
CA VAL A 153 6.89 0.59 -0.58
C VAL A 153 5.83 -0.44 -0.20
N TYR A 154 4.63 -0.34 -0.78
CA TYR A 154 3.54 -1.28 -0.56
C TYR A 154 3.94 -2.71 -0.96
N TYR A 155 4.48 -2.89 -2.15
CA TYR A 155 4.98 -4.18 -2.63
C TYR A 155 5.99 -4.80 -1.66
N ASN A 156 6.99 -4.02 -1.22
CA ASN A 156 7.99 -4.50 -0.26
C ASN A 156 7.37 -4.89 1.09
N TRP A 157 6.37 -4.15 1.54
CA TRP A 157 5.66 -4.46 2.78
C TRP A 157 4.89 -5.78 2.66
N VAL A 158 4.18 -6.00 1.55
CA VAL A 158 3.47 -7.27 1.28
C VAL A 158 4.45 -8.44 1.22
N GLN A 159 5.53 -8.30 0.44
CA GLN A 159 6.56 -9.35 0.32
C GLN A 159 7.24 -9.66 1.65
N SER A 160 7.50 -8.66 2.48
CA SER A 160 8.01 -8.80 3.84
C SER A 160 7.07 -9.61 4.73
N ASN A 161 5.76 -9.36 4.65
CA ASN A 161 4.76 -10.09 5.42
C ASN A 161 4.64 -11.55 4.94
N ILE A 162 4.62 -11.78 3.63
CA ILE A 162 4.63 -13.13 3.05
C ILE A 162 5.86 -13.91 3.56
N LYS A 163 7.04 -13.30 3.46
CA LYS A 163 8.29 -13.89 3.95
C LYS A 163 8.21 -14.21 5.45
N LYS A 164 7.77 -13.25 6.27
CA LYS A 164 7.66 -13.41 7.73
C LYS A 164 6.70 -14.52 8.12
N VAL A 165 5.54 -14.62 7.46
CA VAL A 165 4.58 -15.70 7.71
C VAL A 165 5.18 -17.04 7.29
N ASN A 166 5.79 -17.11 6.12
CA ASN A 166 6.42 -18.31 5.60
C ASN A 166 7.52 -18.85 6.54
N GLU A 167 8.41 -17.96 7.00
CA GLU A 167 9.49 -18.33 7.95
C GLU A 167 8.95 -18.81 9.31
N LYS A 168 7.91 -18.14 9.84
CA LYS A 168 7.32 -18.50 11.15
C LYS A 168 6.46 -19.76 11.14
N THR A 169 6.10 -20.26 9.98
CA THR A 169 5.19 -21.40 9.81
C THR A 169 5.79 -22.54 8.99
N ASP A 170 7.11 -22.52 8.76
CA ASP A 170 7.82 -23.48 7.92
C ASP A 170 7.14 -23.66 6.54
N GLY A 171 6.70 -22.54 5.97
CA GLY A 171 6.05 -22.51 4.67
C GLY A 171 4.62 -23.02 4.63
N GLN A 172 4.02 -23.36 5.77
CA GLN A 172 2.70 -24.01 5.80
C GLN A 172 1.52 -23.04 5.66
N VAL A 173 1.70 -21.78 6.07
CA VAL A 173 0.63 -20.77 6.04
C VAL A 173 0.89 -19.74 4.95
N GLY A 174 -0.13 -19.43 4.15
CA GLY A 174 -0.12 -18.35 3.17
C GLY A 174 -0.52 -17.02 3.80
N TYR A 175 -0.15 -15.93 3.13
CA TYR A 175 -0.55 -14.57 3.50
C TYR A 175 -0.90 -13.78 2.25
N ILE A 176 -2.04 -13.10 2.28
CA ILE A 176 -2.46 -12.13 1.27
C ILE A 176 -2.90 -10.84 1.96
N HIS A 177 -2.60 -9.70 1.33
CA HIS A 177 -3.16 -8.41 1.72
C HIS A 177 -4.05 -7.89 0.61
N ILE A 178 -5.24 -7.41 0.97
CA ILE A 178 -6.21 -6.82 0.04
C ILE A 178 -6.40 -5.36 0.46
N PRO A 179 -5.77 -4.39 -0.24
CA PRO A 179 -5.72 -2.99 0.20
C PRO A 179 -7.01 -2.22 -0.04
N ASP A 180 -7.81 -2.67 -0.99
CA ASP A 180 -9.10 -2.09 -1.36
C ASP A 180 -10.03 -3.17 -1.95
N MET A 181 -11.27 -2.81 -2.20
CA MET A 181 -12.25 -3.69 -2.86
C MET A 181 -12.60 -3.16 -4.26
N ILE A 182 -11.56 -2.72 -5.00
CA ILE A 182 -11.65 -2.34 -6.41
C ILE A 182 -10.68 -3.19 -7.25
N THR A 183 -10.39 -2.77 -8.47
CA THR A 183 -9.51 -3.51 -9.39
C THR A 183 -8.12 -3.81 -8.81
N HIS A 184 -7.54 -2.87 -8.04
CA HIS A 184 -6.22 -3.07 -7.43
C HIS A 184 -6.25 -4.23 -6.42
N GLY A 185 -7.16 -4.18 -5.43
CA GLY A 185 -7.27 -5.26 -4.44
C GLY A 185 -7.68 -6.60 -5.03
N LEU A 186 -8.50 -6.60 -6.11
CA LEU A 186 -8.83 -7.83 -6.83
C LEU A 186 -7.59 -8.43 -7.52
N ASN A 187 -6.72 -7.61 -8.10
CA ASN A 187 -5.47 -8.05 -8.69
C ASN A 187 -4.52 -8.62 -7.64
N GLU A 188 -4.34 -7.92 -6.50
CA GLU A 188 -3.55 -8.41 -5.37
C GLU A 188 -4.07 -9.76 -4.86
N PHE A 189 -5.40 -9.90 -4.74
CA PHE A 189 -6.01 -11.17 -4.39
C PHE A 189 -5.67 -12.27 -5.39
N VAL A 190 -5.81 -12.03 -6.69
CA VAL A 190 -5.52 -13.02 -7.73
C VAL A 190 -4.03 -13.38 -7.75
N GLU A 191 -3.15 -12.40 -7.70
CA GLU A 191 -1.70 -12.58 -7.75
C GLU A 191 -1.18 -13.41 -6.57
N HIS A 192 -1.72 -13.18 -5.36
CA HIS A 192 -1.22 -13.80 -4.14
C HIS A 192 -2.04 -15.01 -3.66
N PHE A 193 -3.30 -15.15 -4.08
CA PHE A 193 -4.14 -16.28 -3.69
C PHE A 193 -3.80 -17.57 -4.42
N TYR A 194 -3.74 -17.51 -5.75
CA TYR A 194 -3.56 -18.73 -6.54
C TYR A 194 -2.21 -19.44 -6.34
N PRO A 195 -1.08 -18.74 -6.17
CA PRO A 195 0.19 -19.40 -5.86
C PRO A 195 0.27 -20.06 -4.48
N GLN A 196 -0.69 -19.78 -3.59
CA GLN A 196 -0.70 -20.27 -2.21
C GLN A 196 -1.80 -21.30 -1.92
N LEU A 197 -2.44 -21.86 -2.94
CA LEU A 197 -3.53 -22.83 -2.78
C LEU A 197 -3.09 -24.18 -2.20
N ASP A 198 -1.81 -24.50 -2.25
CA ASP A 198 -1.18 -25.67 -1.67
C ASP A 198 -0.83 -25.51 -0.18
N LYS A 199 -0.92 -24.29 0.35
CA LYS A 199 -0.69 -24.02 1.76
C LYS A 199 -1.76 -24.68 2.63
N LYS A 200 -1.39 -25.03 3.88
CA LYS A 200 -2.30 -25.66 4.84
C LYS A 200 -3.31 -24.69 5.46
N ALA A 201 -2.99 -23.40 5.47
CA ALA A 201 -3.86 -22.35 6.01
C ALA A 201 -3.58 -21.02 5.30
N LEU A 202 -4.48 -20.03 5.43
CA LEU A 202 -4.33 -18.73 4.79
C LEU A 202 -4.70 -17.59 5.76
N ILE A 203 -3.83 -16.59 5.81
CA ILE A 203 -4.11 -15.29 6.45
C ILE A 203 -4.54 -14.31 5.36
N ILE A 204 -5.73 -13.76 5.51
CA ILE A 204 -6.28 -12.71 4.65
C ILE A 204 -6.26 -11.41 5.44
N ASP A 205 -5.44 -10.46 5.03
CA ASP A 205 -5.28 -9.18 5.70
C ASP A 205 -6.03 -8.10 4.94
N VAL A 206 -7.10 -7.58 5.54
CA VAL A 206 -7.86 -6.44 5.00
C VAL A 206 -7.71 -5.19 5.87
N ARG A 207 -6.68 -5.12 6.69
CA ARG A 207 -6.40 -3.94 7.50
C ARG A 207 -6.09 -2.75 6.60
N GLY A 208 -6.75 -1.62 6.84
CA GLY A 208 -6.60 -0.43 6.01
C GLY A 208 -7.34 -0.48 4.68
N ASN A 209 -8.18 -1.48 4.45
CA ASN A 209 -8.95 -1.59 3.21
C ASN A 209 -9.98 -0.47 3.08
N GLY A 210 -9.81 0.39 2.08
CA GLY A 210 -10.65 1.58 1.87
C GLY A 210 -12.04 1.30 1.28
N GLY A 211 -12.38 0.03 0.99
CA GLY A 211 -13.66 -0.35 0.39
C GLY A 211 -13.64 -0.41 -1.13
N GLY A 212 -14.81 -0.48 -1.72
CA GLY A 212 -15.05 -0.68 -3.15
C GLY A 212 -16.34 -1.46 -3.37
N ASN A 213 -16.31 -2.47 -4.26
CA ASN A 213 -17.49 -3.27 -4.59
C ASN A 213 -17.20 -4.72 -5.03
N VAL A 214 -15.94 -5.21 -4.89
CA VAL A 214 -15.56 -6.55 -5.35
C VAL A 214 -15.55 -7.61 -4.24
N SER A 215 -15.87 -7.24 -2.98
CA SER A 215 -15.91 -8.21 -1.88
C SER A 215 -16.77 -9.44 -2.16
N PRO A 216 -17.96 -9.35 -2.83
CA PRO A 216 -18.75 -10.53 -3.17
C PRO A 216 -18.02 -11.53 -4.07
N MET A 217 -17.22 -11.04 -5.04
CA MET A 217 -16.45 -11.89 -5.95
C MET A 217 -15.36 -12.67 -5.21
N ILE A 218 -14.70 -12.01 -4.25
CA ILE A 218 -13.66 -12.64 -3.44
C ILE A 218 -14.27 -13.64 -2.48
N ILE A 219 -15.35 -13.31 -1.77
CA ILE A 219 -16.07 -14.20 -0.86
C ILE A 219 -16.58 -15.45 -1.60
N GLU A 220 -17.15 -15.29 -2.79
CA GLU A 220 -17.59 -16.42 -3.62
C GLU A 220 -16.42 -17.37 -3.93
N ARG A 221 -15.24 -16.85 -4.17
CA ARG A 221 -14.03 -17.64 -4.41
C ARG A 221 -13.57 -18.38 -3.15
N LEU A 222 -13.57 -17.71 -2.01
CA LEU A 222 -13.11 -18.27 -0.74
C LEU A 222 -14.05 -19.36 -0.18
N ARG A 223 -15.36 -19.28 -0.44
CA ARG A 223 -16.37 -20.23 0.04
C ARG A 223 -16.57 -21.46 -0.83
N ARG A 224 -15.69 -21.68 -1.84
CA ARG A 224 -15.79 -22.86 -2.70
C ARG A 224 -15.53 -24.14 -1.92
N GLU A 225 -16.36 -25.14 -2.18
CA GLU A 225 -16.27 -26.49 -1.60
C GLU A 225 -15.97 -27.52 -2.66
N ILE A 226 -15.33 -28.63 -2.27
CA ILE A 226 -15.10 -29.76 -3.17
C ILE A 226 -16.44 -30.42 -3.46
N THR A 227 -16.84 -30.37 -4.71
CA THR A 227 -18.08 -31.04 -5.18
C THR A 227 -17.83 -32.45 -5.69
N ARG A 228 -16.57 -32.73 -6.10
CA ARG A 228 -16.20 -34.03 -6.67
C ARG A 228 -14.72 -34.31 -6.49
N THR A 229 -14.39 -35.55 -6.13
CA THR A 229 -13.03 -36.11 -6.17
C THR A 229 -12.92 -37.08 -7.31
N ASN A 230 -11.89 -36.90 -8.17
CA ASN A 230 -11.64 -37.76 -9.32
C ASN A 230 -10.38 -38.60 -9.03
N MET A 231 -10.51 -39.91 -9.25
CA MET A 231 -9.39 -40.86 -9.20
C MET A 231 -9.07 -41.34 -10.60
N ARG A 232 -7.81 -41.47 -10.94
CA ARG A 232 -7.37 -42.03 -12.20
C ARG A 232 -6.51 -43.27 -11.93
N ARG A 233 -6.62 -44.29 -12.79
CA ARG A 233 -5.73 -45.44 -12.73
C ARG A 233 -4.28 -44.98 -12.92
N ASN A 234 -3.37 -45.48 -12.13
CA ASN A 234 -1.94 -45.19 -12.18
C ASN A 234 -1.54 -43.74 -11.76
N VAL A 235 -2.42 -43.02 -11.04
CA VAL A 235 -2.13 -41.72 -10.42
C VAL A 235 -2.38 -41.85 -8.95
N SER A 236 -1.35 -41.56 -8.13
CA SER A 236 -1.41 -41.68 -6.67
C SER A 236 -2.24 -40.59 -6.00
N GLU A 237 -2.27 -39.40 -6.63
CA GLU A 237 -2.94 -38.24 -6.06
C GLU A 237 -4.32 -38.00 -6.69
N PRO A 238 -5.37 -37.89 -5.88
CA PRO A 238 -6.71 -37.53 -6.40
C PRO A 238 -6.73 -36.07 -6.88
N SER A 239 -7.51 -35.81 -7.91
CA SER A 239 -7.84 -34.44 -8.31
C SER A 239 -9.23 -34.06 -7.82
N HIS A 240 -9.43 -32.76 -7.55
CA HIS A 240 -10.69 -32.25 -7.00
C HIS A 240 -11.35 -31.26 -7.96
N THR A 241 -12.66 -31.16 -7.89
CA THR A 241 -13.45 -30.17 -8.61
C THR A 241 -14.24 -29.35 -7.60
N PRO A 242 -14.16 -28.02 -7.61
CA PRO A 242 -13.22 -27.19 -8.35
C PRO A 242 -11.76 -27.42 -7.90
N SER A 243 -10.80 -27.28 -8.81
CA SER A 243 -9.38 -27.53 -8.50
C SER A 243 -8.69 -26.32 -7.83
N LYS A 244 -9.19 -25.12 -8.08
CA LYS A 244 -8.60 -23.86 -7.61
C LYS A 244 -9.42 -23.31 -6.43
N MET A 245 -9.11 -23.81 -5.24
CA MET A 245 -9.74 -23.40 -3.98
C MET A 245 -8.78 -23.61 -2.81
N MET A 246 -8.92 -22.77 -1.78
CA MET A 246 -8.25 -22.99 -0.49
C MET A 246 -8.94 -24.14 0.24
N ARG A 247 -8.18 -25.09 0.78
CA ARG A 247 -8.69 -26.27 1.50
C ARG A 247 -8.52 -26.17 3.01
N GLY A 248 -7.58 -25.35 3.45
CA GLY A 248 -7.25 -25.19 4.85
C GLY A 248 -8.05 -24.10 5.54
N PRO A 249 -7.92 -23.99 6.87
CA PRO A 249 -8.52 -22.91 7.61
C PRO A 249 -8.00 -21.55 7.19
N MET A 250 -8.86 -20.54 7.30
CA MET A 250 -8.54 -19.17 6.98
C MET A 250 -8.76 -18.28 8.21
N VAL A 251 -8.05 -17.16 8.26
CA VAL A 251 -8.23 -16.10 9.25
C VAL A 251 -8.24 -14.76 8.55
N CYS A 252 -9.09 -13.83 8.99
CA CYS A 252 -9.16 -12.49 8.44
C CYS A 252 -8.65 -11.46 9.47
N LEU A 253 -7.63 -10.67 9.07
CA LEU A 253 -7.11 -9.57 9.88
C LEU A 253 -7.84 -8.28 9.53
N ILE A 254 -8.33 -7.58 10.54
CA ILE A 254 -9.14 -6.37 10.42
C ILE A 254 -8.64 -5.24 11.32
N ASN A 255 -8.91 -3.99 10.95
CA ASN A 255 -8.68 -2.85 11.85
C ASN A 255 -9.67 -1.70 11.60
N LYS A 256 -9.59 -0.67 12.43
CA LYS A 256 -10.47 0.52 12.39
C LYS A 256 -10.37 1.34 11.09
N TYR A 257 -9.39 1.07 10.25
CA TYR A 257 -9.20 1.75 8.96
C TYR A 257 -9.81 0.99 7.78
N SER A 258 -10.36 -0.20 8.03
CA SER A 258 -11.17 -0.91 7.02
C SER A 258 -12.56 -0.29 6.97
N ALA A 259 -13.01 0.12 5.78
CA ALA A 259 -14.20 0.94 5.62
C ALA A 259 -15.05 0.51 4.41
N SER A 260 -16.35 0.81 4.43
CA SER A 260 -17.28 0.56 3.32
C SER A 260 -17.33 -0.93 2.93
N ASP A 261 -17.00 -1.31 1.69
CA ASP A 261 -16.90 -2.72 1.30
C ASP A 261 -15.77 -3.45 2.07
N GLY A 262 -14.81 -2.71 2.65
CA GLY A 262 -13.85 -3.21 3.65
C GLY A 262 -14.47 -3.54 5.01
N ASP A 263 -15.68 -3.06 5.33
CA ASP A 263 -16.53 -3.53 6.44
C ASP A 263 -17.34 -4.76 6.00
N LEU A 264 -17.86 -4.76 4.77
CA LEU A 264 -18.75 -5.81 4.26
C LEU A 264 -18.01 -7.13 4.03
N PHE A 265 -16.74 -7.06 3.62
CA PHE A 265 -15.92 -8.26 3.42
C PHE A 265 -15.77 -9.08 4.71
N PRO A 266 -15.26 -8.55 5.84
CA PRO A 266 -15.14 -9.32 7.07
C PRO A 266 -16.51 -9.74 7.66
N TYR A 267 -17.56 -8.92 7.48
CA TYR A 267 -18.91 -9.33 7.84
C TYR A 267 -19.32 -10.60 7.07
N SER A 268 -19.16 -10.60 5.75
CA SER A 268 -19.49 -11.74 4.89
C SER A 268 -18.60 -12.95 5.18
N PHE A 269 -17.30 -12.73 5.43
CA PHE A 269 -16.35 -13.76 5.83
C PHE A 269 -16.82 -14.51 7.08
N LYS A 270 -17.22 -13.76 8.12
CA LYS A 270 -17.78 -14.31 9.36
C LYS A 270 -19.13 -14.98 9.13
N LYS A 271 -20.03 -14.36 8.34
CA LYS A 271 -21.38 -14.88 8.06
C LYS A 271 -21.34 -16.24 7.34
N HIS A 272 -20.35 -16.47 6.49
CA HIS A 272 -20.15 -17.72 5.76
C HIS A 272 -19.26 -18.71 6.51
N ASP A 273 -18.93 -18.44 7.78
CA ASP A 273 -18.09 -19.29 8.64
C ASP A 273 -16.74 -19.67 7.99
N LEU A 274 -16.15 -18.72 7.26
CA LEU A 274 -14.87 -18.94 6.56
C LEU A 274 -13.66 -18.95 7.53
N GLY A 275 -13.84 -18.42 8.74
CA GLY A 275 -12.85 -18.40 9.81
C GLY A 275 -12.98 -17.22 10.77
N PRO A 276 -12.11 -17.13 11.78
CA PRO A 276 -12.15 -16.06 12.76
C PRO A 276 -11.67 -14.71 12.19
N LEU A 277 -12.22 -13.62 12.77
CA LEU A 277 -11.74 -12.27 12.57
C LEU A 277 -10.78 -11.91 13.71
N ILE A 278 -9.61 -11.36 13.40
CA ILE A 278 -8.59 -10.94 14.37
C ILE A 278 -8.24 -9.47 14.16
N GLY A 279 -8.25 -8.71 15.23
CA GLY A 279 -7.88 -7.28 15.21
C GLY A 279 -8.87 -6.40 15.95
N THR A 280 -9.00 -5.16 15.49
CA THR A 280 -9.93 -4.18 16.07
C THR A 280 -11.13 -3.99 15.14
N ARG A 281 -12.27 -3.58 15.70
CA ARG A 281 -13.48 -3.28 14.95
C ARG A 281 -13.19 -2.38 13.76
N THR A 282 -13.76 -2.70 12.60
CA THR A 282 -13.74 -1.89 11.39
C THR A 282 -14.56 -0.61 11.55
N TRP A 283 -14.50 0.31 10.60
CA TRP A 283 -15.13 1.63 10.68
C TRP A 283 -16.65 1.56 10.92
N GLY A 284 -17.36 0.67 10.22
CA GLY A 284 -18.81 0.49 10.37
C GLY A 284 -19.65 1.40 9.48
N GLY A 285 -19.05 2.03 8.48
CA GLY A 285 -19.73 2.90 7.53
C GLY A 285 -20.10 2.15 6.25
N VAL A 286 -21.32 1.61 6.17
CA VAL A 286 -21.78 0.76 5.06
C VAL A 286 -22.93 1.39 4.25
N VAL A 287 -23.14 2.70 4.37
CA VAL A 287 -24.11 3.41 3.53
C VAL A 287 -23.54 3.50 2.12
N GLY A 288 -24.26 2.95 1.15
CA GLY A 288 -23.87 2.99 -0.25
C GLY A 288 -23.93 4.42 -0.80
N ILE A 289 -22.99 4.76 -1.67
CA ILE A 289 -23.00 5.95 -2.51
C ILE A 289 -23.14 5.54 -3.97
N THR A 290 -24.06 6.17 -4.67
CA THR A 290 -24.33 5.97 -6.10
C THR A 290 -24.04 7.26 -6.86
#